data_a2b7833a325d59e541f3182936360725
#
_entry.id   a2b7833a325d59e541f3182936360725
#
_cell.length_a   1.000
_cell.length_b   1.000
_cell.length_c   1.000
_cell.angle_alpha   90.00
_cell.angle_beta   90.00
_cell.angle_gamma   90.00
#
_symmetry.space_group_name_H-M   'P 1'
#
loop_
_entity.id
_entity.type
_entity.pdbx_description
1 polymer ?
#
loop_
_entity_poly.entity_id
_entity_poly.type
_entity_poly.pdbx_seq_one_letter_code
_entity_poly.pdbx_strand_id
1 'polypeptide(L)'
;MHGNQGEDPTEPHRSGPYTHTAVSHEPRIQQLSDDFARLGLRPFHTPLGVMLNEKDSHASRCIRCETCDGFPCLVGAKSDAQVCAVDPALQHSNVTLKTNAYVERLETSSSGREIDKVIIKNNGIREEVSGNIVVSSCGAINTAALLLRSANDKHSTGLGNSSGIVGRHYMGHVNSVLMALSKCPNPTIFQKSLSVNDFYFGSEEWTYPMGHISFVGKLDGETLKGGAPALTPGWTLDLMAQHSLDFWLTSEDLPDPNNRVTLDSNGGIVLSYKPNNEEGHKRLIAKLKELMRQQTKCRIHGHECHEGLFARNLYVGQRIPLAGVAHQVGTVRFGNDPQTSALDANCKAHDVDNLYVVDGSFFCSSGAVNPALTIMANALRVGEHLISRMK
;
A
#
# COMPACT_ATOMS: atom_id res chain seq x y z
N MET A 1 -15.08 4.26 6.31
CA MET A 1 -14.51 3.02 5.79
C MET A 1 -15.55 1.92 5.88
N HIS A 2 -15.73 1.15 4.80
CA HIS A 2 -16.57 -0.04 4.82
C HIS A 2 -15.90 -1.14 5.63
N GLY A 3 -16.74 -1.93 6.31
CA GLY A 3 -16.28 -2.91 7.25
C GLY A 3 -15.90 -4.25 6.65
N ASN A 4 -15.52 -5.12 7.55
CA ASN A 4 -15.33 -6.54 7.32
C ASN A 4 -16.65 -7.27 7.60
N GLN A 5 -16.92 -8.31 6.84
CA GLN A 5 -17.89 -9.35 7.12
C GLN A 5 -17.25 -10.69 6.81
N GLY A 6 -17.36 -11.65 7.71
CA GLY A 6 -16.63 -12.90 7.70
C GLY A 6 -15.55 -12.90 8.79
N GLU A 7 -14.65 -13.88 8.75
CA GLU A 7 -13.62 -14.09 9.76
C GLU A 7 -12.23 -13.85 9.18
N ASP A 8 -11.63 -12.69 9.50
CA ASP A 8 -10.22 -12.44 9.19
C ASP A 8 -9.34 -12.93 10.36
N PRO A 9 -8.53 -13.97 10.18
CA PRO A 9 -7.67 -14.50 11.25
C PRO A 9 -6.56 -13.54 11.69
N THR A 10 -6.35 -12.46 10.94
CA THR A 10 -5.31 -11.45 11.23
C THR A 10 -5.89 -10.16 11.83
N GLU A 11 -7.22 -10.07 11.97
CA GLU A 11 -7.86 -8.85 12.43
C GLU A 11 -7.55 -8.57 13.91
N PRO A 12 -6.92 -7.42 14.24
CA PRO A 12 -6.69 -7.06 15.63
C PRO A 12 -7.99 -6.66 16.32
N HIS A 13 -7.97 -6.66 17.65
CA HIS A 13 -9.08 -6.13 18.43
C HIS A 13 -9.39 -4.67 18.04
N ARG A 14 -10.67 -4.38 17.81
CA ARG A 14 -11.18 -3.05 17.52
C ARG A 14 -11.98 -2.50 18.70
N SER A 15 -11.82 -1.22 18.99
CA SER A 15 -12.57 -0.52 20.05
C SER A 15 -14.03 -0.25 19.67
N GLY A 16 -14.40 -0.39 18.41
CA GLY A 16 -15.75 -0.14 17.91
C GLY A 16 -16.01 -0.73 16.52
N PRO A 17 -17.28 -0.70 16.06
CA PRO A 17 -17.64 -1.20 14.74
C PRO A 17 -17.09 -0.30 13.63
N TYR A 18 -17.04 -0.84 12.42
CA TYR A 18 -16.83 -0.02 11.22
C TYR A 18 -18.00 0.95 11.01
N THR A 19 -17.71 2.11 10.42
CA THR A 19 -18.70 3.16 10.16
C THR A 19 -19.79 2.73 9.15
N HIS A 20 -19.40 1.89 8.19
CA HIS A 20 -20.28 1.38 7.14
C HIS A 20 -20.21 -0.13 7.08
N THR A 21 -21.30 -0.76 6.62
CA THR A 21 -21.35 -2.20 6.35
C THR A 21 -20.34 -2.60 5.30
N ALA A 22 -19.96 -3.88 5.28
CA ALA A 22 -19.09 -4.43 4.24
C ALA A 22 -19.68 -4.18 2.84
N VAL A 23 -18.82 -3.99 1.84
CA VAL A 23 -19.23 -3.90 0.44
C VAL A 23 -19.67 -5.29 -0.01
N SER A 24 -20.84 -5.40 -0.64
CA SER A 24 -21.41 -6.65 -1.10
C SER A 24 -20.52 -7.29 -2.19
N HIS A 25 -20.42 -8.61 -2.17
CA HIS A 25 -19.84 -9.35 -3.27
C HIS A 25 -20.77 -9.36 -4.48
N GLU A 26 -20.24 -9.13 -5.66
CA GLU A 26 -20.95 -9.44 -6.90
C GLU A 26 -21.07 -10.97 -7.07
N PRO A 27 -22.04 -11.48 -7.84
CA PRO A 27 -22.39 -12.91 -7.85
C PRO A 27 -21.23 -13.87 -8.05
N ARG A 28 -20.27 -13.54 -8.93
CA ARG A 28 -19.11 -14.40 -9.18
C ARG A 28 -18.12 -14.41 -8.01
N ILE A 29 -17.97 -13.28 -7.33
CA ILE A 29 -17.11 -13.16 -6.15
C ILE A 29 -17.76 -13.85 -4.94
N GLN A 30 -19.08 -13.72 -4.78
CA GLN A 30 -19.82 -14.46 -3.74
C GLN A 30 -19.66 -15.95 -3.93
N GLN A 31 -19.83 -16.46 -5.15
CA GLN A 31 -19.62 -17.87 -5.45
C GLN A 31 -18.22 -18.34 -5.08
N LEU A 32 -17.18 -17.55 -5.40
CA LEU A 32 -15.81 -17.88 -5.03
C LEU A 32 -15.60 -17.88 -3.51
N SER A 33 -16.22 -16.94 -2.81
CA SER A 33 -16.21 -16.90 -1.34
C SER A 33 -16.82 -18.17 -0.75
N ASP A 34 -17.99 -18.59 -1.25
CA ASP A 34 -18.66 -19.81 -0.82
C ASP A 34 -17.83 -21.05 -1.14
N ASP A 35 -17.12 -21.05 -2.27
CA ASP A 35 -16.23 -22.12 -2.69
C ASP A 35 -15.03 -22.23 -1.75
N PHE A 36 -14.38 -21.14 -1.40
CA PHE A 36 -13.28 -21.11 -0.44
C PHE A 36 -13.75 -21.57 0.95
N ALA A 37 -14.91 -21.13 1.41
CA ALA A 37 -15.48 -21.59 2.68
C ALA A 37 -15.73 -23.10 2.69
N ARG A 38 -16.21 -23.69 1.57
CA ARG A 38 -16.37 -25.15 1.44
C ARG A 38 -15.06 -25.92 1.47
N LEU A 39 -13.94 -25.29 1.11
CA LEU A 39 -12.59 -25.84 1.26
C LEU A 39 -12.01 -25.65 2.67
N GLY A 40 -12.78 -25.11 3.61
CA GLY A 40 -12.35 -24.90 4.99
C GLY A 40 -11.56 -23.62 5.23
N LEU A 41 -11.53 -22.71 4.26
CA LEU A 41 -10.92 -21.38 4.42
C LEU A 41 -11.91 -20.41 5.09
N ARG A 42 -11.39 -19.28 5.53
CA ARG A 42 -12.13 -18.17 6.15
C ARG A 42 -12.12 -16.94 5.24
N PRO A 43 -12.86 -16.97 4.10
CA PRO A 43 -12.96 -15.80 3.26
C PRO A 43 -13.72 -14.68 3.98
N PHE A 44 -13.30 -13.45 3.77
CA PHE A 44 -13.94 -12.28 4.37
C PHE A 44 -14.06 -11.12 3.40
N HIS A 45 -15.01 -10.23 3.69
CA HIS A 45 -15.15 -8.98 2.95
C HIS A 45 -13.99 -8.05 3.28
N THR A 46 -13.23 -7.66 2.27
CA THR A 46 -12.10 -6.75 2.42
C THR A 46 -12.57 -5.39 2.96
N PRO A 47 -12.00 -4.87 4.05
CA PRO A 47 -12.28 -3.51 4.47
C PRO A 47 -11.85 -2.50 3.41
N LEU A 48 -12.76 -1.62 2.97
CA LEU A 48 -12.53 -0.72 1.84
C LEU A 48 -12.74 0.75 2.20
N GLY A 49 -11.78 1.59 1.83
CA GLY A 49 -11.84 3.04 1.96
C GLY A 49 -12.43 3.70 0.71
N VAL A 50 -13.73 3.47 0.44
CA VAL A 50 -14.46 4.07 -0.69
C VAL A 50 -15.77 4.69 -0.23
N MET A 51 -16.23 5.75 -0.90
CA MET A 51 -17.51 6.42 -0.63
C MET A 51 -18.60 5.81 -1.50
N LEU A 52 -18.89 4.51 -1.25
CA LEU A 52 -19.90 3.73 -1.96
C LEU A 52 -21.19 3.67 -1.14
N ASN A 53 -22.31 4.00 -1.76
CA ASN A 53 -23.63 3.76 -1.19
C ASN A 53 -24.36 2.75 -2.08
N GLU A 54 -24.46 1.50 -1.62
CA GLU A 54 -25.10 0.42 -2.37
C GLU A 54 -26.63 0.49 -2.33
N LYS A 55 -27.20 1.21 -1.36
CA LYS A 55 -28.66 1.38 -1.21
C LYS A 55 -29.22 2.51 -2.05
N ASP A 56 -28.41 3.53 -2.31
CA ASP A 56 -28.78 4.70 -3.09
C ASP A 56 -27.61 5.10 -4.00
N SER A 57 -27.70 4.71 -5.26
CA SER A 57 -26.68 5.02 -6.26
C SER A 57 -26.56 6.52 -6.55
N HIS A 58 -27.62 7.31 -6.35
CA HIS A 58 -27.60 8.77 -6.54
C HIS A 58 -26.84 9.48 -5.42
N ALA A 59 -26.85 8.91 -4.21
CA ALA A 59 -26.08 9.40 -3.08
C ALA A 59 -24.67 8.80 -3.01
N SER A 60 -24.31 7.90 -3.93
CA SER A 60 -23.02 7.26 -4.00
C SER A 60 -22.02 8.11 -4.79
N ARG A 61 -20.89 8.50 -4.16
CA ARG A 61 -19.81 9.15 -4.88
C ARG A 61 -19.02 8.14 -5.74
N CYS A 62 -18.83 6.91 -5.23
CA CYS A 62 -18.22 5.83 -6.00
C CYS A 62 -19.19 5.29 -7.04
N ILE A 63 -18.78 5.32 -8.31
CA ILE A 63 -19.59 4.87 -9.46
C ILE A 63 -19.25 3.43 -9.87
N ARG A 64 -18.42 2.71 -9.11
CA ARG A 64 -17.93 1.35 -9.45
C ARG A 64 -17.35 1.29 -10.87
N CYS A 65 -16.45 2.22 -11.21
CA CYS A 65 -15.78 2.21 -12.50
C CYS A 65 -14.87 0.99 -12.67
N GLU A 66 -14.69 0.52 -13.90
CA GLU A 66 -13.84 -0.62 -14.24
C GLU A 66 -12.34 -0.33 -14.04
N THR A 67 -11.95 0.94 -13.99
CA THR A 67 -10.55 1.40 -13.88
C THR A 67 -10.16 1.78 -12.45
N CYS A 68 -10.60 1.03 -11.44
CA CYS A 68 -10.38 1.39 -10.04
C CYS A 68 -8.90 1.37 -9.62
N ASP A 69 -8.08 0.50 -10.18
CA ASP A 69 -6.64 0.42 -9.92
C ASP A 69 -5.82 1.06 -11.05
N GLY A 70 -4.65 1.59 -10.69
CA GLY A 70 -3.74 2.22 -11.64
C GLY A 70 -4.09 3.66 -12.04
N PHE A 71 -5.28 4.16 -11.66
CA PHE A 71 -5.76 5.49 -12.04
C PHE A 71 -6.18 6.33 -10.83
N PRO A 72 -5.98 7.66 -10.86
CA PRO A 72 -6.57 8.57 -9.89
C PRO A 72 -8.10 8.48 -9.90
N CYS A 73 -8.73 8.61 -8.72
CA CYS A 73 -10.18 8.62 -8.63
C CYS A 73 -10.74 10.01 -9.01
N LEU A 74 -11.19 10.17 -10.26
CA LEU A 74 -11.68 11.45 -10.78
C LEU A 74 -12.94 11.98 -10.09
N VAL A 75 -13.70 11.10 -9.42
CA VAL A 75 -14.89 11.48 -8.65
C VAL A 75 -14.59 11.67 -7.14
N GLY A 76 -13.31 11.58 -6.73
CA GLY A 76 -12.90 11.76 -5.34
C GLY A 76 -13.59 10.81 -4.35
N ALA A 77 -13.87 9.57 -4.76
CA ALA A 77 -14.59 8.59 -3.94
C ALA A 77 -13.66 7.68 -3.13
N LYS A 78 -12.35 7.69 -3.38
CA LYS A 78 -11.36 6.98 -2.55
C LYS A 78 -11.05 7.80 -1.29
N SER A 79 -10.97 7.13 -0.14
CA SER A 79 -10.64 7.76 1.15
C SER A 79 -9.12 7.90 1.28
N ASP A 80 -8.51 8.71 0.42
CA ASP A 80 -7.10 9.06 0.50
C ASP A 80 -6.86 10.27 1.43
N ALA A 81 -5.60 10.61 1.67
CA ALA A 81 -5.23 11.70 2.56
C ALA A 81 -5.71 13.07 2.06
N GLN A 82 -5.77 13.29 0.74
CA GLN A 82 -6.29 14.53 0.20
C GLN A 82 -7.77 14.69 0.55
N VAL A 83 -8.60 13.72 0.17
CA VAL A 83 -10.05 13.76 0.36
C VAL A 83 -10.44 13.78 1.84
N CYS A 84 -9.74 12.99 2.68
CA CYS A 84 -10.11 12.82 4.09
C CYS A 84 -9.50 13.87 5.03
N ALA A 85 -8.39 14.50 4.67
CA ALA A 85 -7.65 15.38 5.57
C ALA A 85 -7.27 16.72 4.95
N VAL A 86 -6.61 16.76 3.77
CA VAL A 86 -6.10 18.01 3.19
C VAL A 86 -7.25 18.93 2.78
N ASP A 87 -8.22 18.42 2.00
CA ASP A 87 -9.36 19.23 1.54
C ASP A 87 -10.18 19.78 2.71
N PRO A 88 -10.52 19.02 3.77
CA PRO A 88 -11.12 19.57 4.98
C PRO A 88 -10.24 20.59 5.71
N ALA A 89 -8.93 20.36 5.84
CA ALA A 89 -8.02 21.27 6.51
C ALA A 89 -7.95 22.64 5.81
N LEU A 90 -8.01 22.68 4.49
CA LEU A 90 -7.99 23.92 3.70
C LEU A 90 -9.24 24.79 3.90
N GLN A 91 -10.29 24.30 4.55
CA GLN A 91 -11.45 25.12 4.94
C GLN A 91 -11.13 26.05 6.13
N HIS A 92 -10.00 25.86 6.80
CA HIS A 92 -9.56 26.68 7.90
C HIS A 92 -8.61 27.78 7.43
N SER A 93 -8.88 29.04 7.80
CA SER A 93 -8.12 30.22 7.36
C SER A 93 -6.65 30.25 7.80
N ASN A 94 -6.30 29.47 8.81
CA ASN A 94 -4.93 29.33 9.32
C ASN A 94 -4.12 28.22 8.63
N VAL A 95 -4.69 27.54 7.62
CA VAL A 95 -4.01 26.51 6.84
C VAL A 95 -3.66 27.05 5.46
N THR A 96 -2.40 26.92 5.08
CA THR A 96 -1.88 27.34 3.77
C THR A 96 -1.28 26.17 3.02
N LEU A 97 -1.77 25.88 1.81
CA LEU A 97 -1.17 24.92 0.89
C LEU A 97 -0.29 25.64 -0.13
N LYS A 98 0.99 25.30 -0.19
CA LYS A 98 1.90 25.71 -1.26
C LYS A 98 2.10 24.56 -2.24
N THR A 99 1.67 24.73 -3.47
CA THR A 99 1.92 23.79 -4.58
C THR A 99 3.17 24.20 -5.37
N ASN A 100 3.72 23.29 -6.18
CA ASN A 100 4.98 23.48 -6.92
C ASN A 100 6.15 23.88 -6.01
N ALA A 101 6.09 23.51 -4.73
CA ALA A 101 7.03 23.85 -3.69
C ALA A 101 7.88 22.61 -3.33
N TYR A 102 9.06 22.51 -3.92
CA TYR A 102 9.99 21.42 -3.65
C TYR A 102 10.88 21.77 -2.45
N VAL A 103 10.83 20.97 -1.39
CA VAL A 103 11.73 21.12 -0.24
C VAL A 103 13.11 20.56 -0.61
N GLU A 104 14.10 21.44 -0.74
CA GLU A 104 15.46 21.07 -1.12
C GLU A 104 16.22 20.46 0.05
N ARG A 105 16.15 21.10 1.23
CA ARG A 105 16.84 20.68 2.45
C ARG A 105 16.25 21.30 3.70
N LEU A 106 16.60 20.73 4.85
CA LEU A 106 16.32 21.26 6.17
C LEU A 106 17.63 21.77 6.78
N GLU A 107 17.64 22.98 7.33
CA GLU A 107 18.80 23.58 7.98
C GLU A 107 18.55 23.65 9.49
N THR A 108 19.56 23.29 10.28
CA THR A 108 19.48 23.29 11.73
C THR A 108 20.02 24.59 12.31
N SER A 109 19.60 24.89 13.54
CA SER A 109 20.25 25.87 14.40
C SER A 109 21.73 25.54 14.64
N SER A 110 22.48 26.46 15.21
CA SER A 110 23.90 26.26 15.53
C SER A 110 24.15 25.10 16.49
N SER A 111 23.16 24.73 17.32
CA SER A 111 23.25 23.57 18.21
C SER A 111 23.09 22.24 17.47
N GLY A 112 22.48 22.23 16.27
CA GLY A 112 22.10 21.04 15.54
C GLY A 112 20.82 20.36 16.06
N ARG A 113 20.23 20.86 17.15
CA ARG A 113 19.11 20.19 17.85
C ARG A 113 17.73 20.56 17.32
N GLU A 114 17.60 21.60 16.51
CA GLU A 114 16.32 22.08 15.99
C GLU A 114 16.45 22.46 14.51
N ILE A 115 15.42 22.20 13.73
CA ILE A 115 15.27 22.78 12.39
C ILE A 115 14.97 24.26 12.57
N ASP A 116 15.81 25.10 11.99
CA ASP A 116 15.66 26.55 11.95
C ASP A 116 14.99 27.01 10.67
N LYS A 117 15.37 26.35 9.54
CA LYS A 117 14.87 26.72 8.21
C LYS A 117 14.52 25.51 7.35
N VAL A 118 13.44 25.61 6.61
CA VAL A 118 13.06 24.72 5.52
C VAL A 118 13.32 25.46 4.21
N ILE A 119 14.25 24.94 3.40
CA ILE A 119 14.63 25.56 2.12
C ILE A 119 13.74 24.98 1.02
N ILE A 120 12.97 25.83 0.38
CA ILE A 120 11.98 25.47 -0.62
C ILE A 120 12.37 26.10 -1.96
N LYS A 121 12.24 25.33 -3.05
CA LYS A 121 12.25 25.83 -4.41
C LYS A 121 10.83 25.85 -4.95
N ASN A 122 10.27 27.05 -5.12
CA ASN A 122 8.92 27.26 -5.61
C ASN A 122 8.98 27.94 -6.98
N ASN A 123 8.51 27.28 -8.03
CA ASN A 123 8.58 27.78 -9.41
C ASN A 123 9.98 28.31 -9.81
N GLY A 124 11.04 27.68 -9.32
CA GLY A 124 12.43 28.05 -9.58
C GLY A 124 13.00 29.12 -8.61
N ILE A 125 12.19 29.75 -7.79
CA ILE A 125 12.60 30.74 -6.79
C ILE A 125 12.85 30.01 -5.46
N ARG A 126 13.96 30.33 -4.82
CA ARG A 126 14.32 29.81 -3.50
C ARG A 126 13.67 30.65 -2.41
N GLU A 127 12.96 29.96 -1.51
CA GLU A 127 12.29 30.55 -0.34
C GLU A 127 12.79 29.86 0.93
N GLU A 128 12.74 30.57 2.06
CA GLU A 128 13.01 30.04 3.38
C GLU A 128 11.73 30.12 4.22
N VAL A 129 11.38 29.02 4.89
CA VAL A 129 10.25 28.94 5.81
C VAL A 129 10.75 28.38 7.13
N SER A 130 10.26 28.91 8.25
CA SER A 130 10.55 28.43 9.60
C SER A 130 9.27 27.97 10.29
N GLY A 131 9.40 27.12 11.30
CA GLY A 131 8.28 26.64 12.11
C GLY A 131 8.77 25.99 13.41
N ASN A 132 7.96 26.10 14.46
CA ASN A 132 8.26 25.48 15.76
C ASN A 132 8.27 23.94 15.69
N ILE A 133 7.53 23.37 14.75
CA ILE A 133 7.48 21.93 14.48
C ILE A 133 7.56 21.74 12.98
N VAL A 134 8.39 20.80 12.55
CA VAL A 134 8.54 20.38 11.15
C VAL A 134 8.14 18.91 11.04
N VAL A 135 7.18 18.64 10.14
CA VAL A 135 6.69 17.27 9.89
C VAL A 135 7.05 16.86 8.46
N SER A 136 7.83 15.82 8.28
CA SER A 136 8.11 15.22 6.98
C SER A 136 7.12 14.11 6.68
N SER A 137 6.45 14.20 5.53
CA SER A 137 5.48 13.23 5.01
C SER A 137 5.67 13.00 3.52
N CYS A 138 6.94 12.92 3.07
CA CYS A 138 7.28 12.89 1.64
C CYS A 138 7.26 11.46 1.05
N GLY A 139 6.92 10.45 1.85
CA GLY A 139 7.01 9.03 1.51
C GLY A 139 8.41 8.46 1.76
N ALA A 140 8.50 7.13 1.90
CA ALA A 140 9.71 6.46 2.40
C ALA A 140 10.99 6.79 1.63
N ILE A 141 10.91 6.96 0.31
CA ILE A 141 12.09 7.28 -0.51
C ILE A 141 12.47 8.75 -0.34
N ASN A 142 11.50 9.67 -0.55
CA ASN A 142 11.81 11.10 -0.57
C ASN A 142 12.13 11.65 0.83
N THR A 143 11.48 11.16 1.89
CA THR A 143 11.81 11.55 3.27
C THR A 143 13.26 11.15 3.60
N ALA A 144 13.67 9.91 3.30
CA ALA A 144 15.06 9.50 3.50
C ALA A 144 16.03 10.36 2.69
N ALA A 145 15.73 10.61 1.41
CA ALA A 145 16.56 11.45 0.54
C ALA A 145 16.66 12.90 1.06
N LEU A 146 15.55 13.48 1.57
CA LEU A 146 15.54 14.81 2.17
C LEU A 146 16.46 14.87 3.39
N LEU A 147 16.35 13.91 4.31
CA LEU A 147 17.20 13.84 5.49
C LEU A 147 18.69 13.66 5.15
N LEU A 148 19.01 12.78 4.19
CA LEU A 148 20.39 12.58 3.73
C LEU A 148 20.95 13.85 3.06
N ARG A 149 20.13 14.55 2.25
CA ARG A 149 20.53 15.81 1.58
C ARG A 149 20.71 16.96 2.55
N SER A 150 20.10 16.87 3.72
CA SER A 150 20.18 17.86 4.79
C SER A 150 21.39 17.66 5.71
N ALA A 151 22.41 16.90 5.28
CA ALA A 151 23.66 16.76 5.99
C ALA A 151 24.35 18.12 6.22
N ASN A 152 24.99 18.27 7.39
CA ASN A 152 25.73 19.47 7.80
C ASN A 152 26.83 19.09 8.80
N ASP A 153 27.57 20.06 9.34
CA ASP A 153 28.68 19.83 10.27
C ASP A 153 28.28 19.09 11.56
N LYS A 154 27.03 19.21 12.01
CA LYS A 154 26.49 18.51 13.17
C LYS A 154 25.92 17.15 12.85
N HIS A 155 25.48 16.96 11.60
CA HIS A 155 24.83 15.76 11.07
C HIS A 155 25.52 15.33 9.78
N SER A 156 26.77 14.94 9.84
CA SER A 156 27.63 14.69 8.68
C SER A 156 27.15 13.53 7.77
N THR A 157 26.36 12.59 8.31
CA THR A 157 25.82 11.42 7.60
C THR A 157 24.37 11.58 7.17
N GLY A 158 23.80 12.78 7.36
CA GLY A 158 22.37 13.07 7.16
C GLY A 158 21.69 13.54 8.43
N LEU A 159 20.67 14.36 8.29
CA LEU A 159 19.92 14.90 9.41
C LEU A 159 19.17 13.79 10.16
N GLY A 160 19.27 13.76 11.49
CA GLY A 160 18.63 12.72 12.32
C GLY A 160 19.21 11.32 12.10
N ASN A 161 20.46 11.20 11.64
CA ASN A 161 21.08 9.93 11.22
C ASN A 161 22.32 9.54 12.05
N SER A 162 22.37 9.88 13.33
CA SER A 162 23.44 9.43 14.23
C SER A 162 23.52 7.90 14.35
N SER A 163 22.39 7.23 14.24
CA SER A 163 22.29 5.76 14.20
C SER A 163 22.77 5.11 12.89
N GLY A 164 22.93 5.88 11.81
CA GLY A 164 23.19 5.35 10.48
C GLY A 164 22.02 4.59 9.84
N ILE A 165 20.79 4.76 10.37
CA ILE A 165 19.58 4.03 9.94
C ILE A 165 18.84 4.73 8.81
N VAL A 166 18.92 6.06 8.71
CA VAL A 166 18.22 6.82 7.65
C VAL A 166 18.61 6.31 6.27
N GLY A 167 17.60 6.00 5.49
CA GLY A 167 17.71 5.42 4.16
C GLY A 167 17.79 3.89 4.12
N ARG A 168 18.13 3.22 5.22
CA ARG A 168 18.28 1.76 5.29
C ARG A 168 16.93 1.06 5.53
N HIS A 169 16.92 -0.27 5.36
CA HIS A 169 15.75 -1.11 5.60
C HIS A 169 14.54 -0.75 4.74
N TYR A 170 14.78 -0.25 3.53
CA TYR A 170 13.70 -0.09 2.58
C TYR A 170 13.01 -1.43 2.36
N MET A 171 11.70 -1.42 2.47
CA MET A 171 10.83 -2.56 2.20
C MET A 171 9.74 -2.14 1.23
N GLY A 172 9.42 -3.02 0.31
CA GLY A 172 8.21 -3.03 -0.48
C GLY A 172 7.54 -4.38 -0.28
N HIS A 173 6.34 -4.63 -0.77
CA HIS A 173 5.81 -5.98 -0.74
C HIS A 173 6.37 -6.80 -1.91
N VAL A 174 6.54 -8.11 -1.69
CA VAL A 174 6.68 -9.05 -2.79
C VAL A 174 5.28 -9.25 -3.37
N ASN A 175 5.05 -8.74 -4.58
CA ASN A 175 3.72 -8.66 -5.19
C ASN A 175 3.62 -9.44 -6.49
N SER A 176 2.50 -10.10 -6.70
CA SER A 176 2.13 -10.72 -7.98
C SER A 176 0.64 -10.58 -8.26
N VAL A 177 0.32 -10.40 -9.52
CA VAL A 177 -1.04 -10.61 -10.03
C VAL A 177 -1.13 -12.02 -10.60
N LEU A 178 -2.19 -12.74 -10.28
CA LEU A 178 -2.50 -14.05 -10.85
C LEU A 178 -3.90 -13.99 -11.46
N MET A 179 -3.96 -14.05 -12.78
CA MET A 179 -5.21 -14.20 -13.51
C MET A 179 -5.60 -15.68 -13.54
N ALA A 180 -6.77 -16.00 -13.02
CA ALA A 180 -7.37 -17.31 -13.15
C ALA A 180 -8.45 -17.27 -14.24
N LEU A 181 -8.15 -17.85 -15.37
CA LEU A 181 -9.02 -17.85 -16.55
C LEU A 181 -9.95 -19.06 -16.52
N SER A 182 -11.23 -18.85 -16.80
CA SER A 182 -12.22 -19.91 -16.87
C SER A 182 -13.04 -19.83 -18.15
N LYS A 183 -13.75 -20.92 -18.49
CA LYS A 183 -14.66 -20.95 -19.66
C LYS A 183 -15.80 -19.94 -19.52
N CYS A 184 -16.29 -19.76 -18.30
CA CYS A 184 -17.35 -18.81 -18.04
C CYS A 184 -16.82 -17.38 -17.96
N PRO A 185 -17.51 -16.41 -18.58
CA PRO A 185 -17.15 -15.01 -18.40
C PRO A 185 -17.33 -14.59 -16.95
N ASN A 186 -16.50 -13.64 -16.52
CA ASN A 186 -16.60 -12.97 -15.24
C ASN A 186 -17.13 -11.55 -15.44
N PRO A 187 -18.43 -11.32 -15.28
CA PRO A 187 -19.04 -10.00 -15.46
C PRO A 187 -18.81 -9.05 -14.28
N THR A 188 -18.07 -9.49 -13.25
CA THR A 188 -17.78 -8.66 -12.08
C THR A 188 -17.01 -7.41 -12.47
N ILE A 189 -17.49 -6.26 -12.05
CA ILE A 189 -16.84 -4.97 -12.24
C ILE A 189 -15.93 -4.66 -11.06
N PHE A 190 -16.43 -4.81 -9.84
CA PHE A 190 -15.73 -4.47 -8.61
C PHE A 190 -15.39 -5.73 -7.79
N GLN A 191 -14.33 -6.42 -8.18
CA GLN A 191 -13.94 -7.70 -7.54
C GLN A 191 -13.11 -7.56 -6.25
N LYS A 192 -12.76 -6.35 -5.82
CA LYS A 192 -11.89 -6.09 -4.66
C LYS A 192 -12.54 -6.35 -3.30
N SER A 193 -13.74 -6.88 -3.25
CA SER A 193 -14.50 -7.07 -2.03
C SER A 193 -14.15 -8.34 -1.23
N LEU A 194 -13.33 -9.25 -1.78
CA LEU A 194 -12.99 -10.53 -1.16
C LEU A 194 -11.50 -10.62 -0.81
N SER A 195 -11.19 -11.16 0.37
CA SER A 195 -9.83 -11.49 0.82
C SER A 195 -9.78 -12.82 1.58
N VAL A 196 -8.58 -13.42 1.65
CA VAL A 196 -8.27 -14.64 2.40
C VAL A 196 -6.91 -14.47 3.08
N ASN A 197 -6.87 -14.68 4.41
CA ASN A 197 -5.67 -14.54 5.24
C ASN A 197 -5.27 -15.84 5.97
N ASP A 198 -5.84 -16.99 5.59
CA ASP A 198 -5.55 -18.27 6.24
C ASP A 198 -4.07 -18.65 6.19
N PHE A 199 -3.34 -18.18 5.19
CA PHE A 199 -1.91 -18.43 5.00
C PHE A 199 -1.02 -17.27 5.44
N TYR A 200 -1.58 -16.24 6.06
CA TYR A 200 -0.85 -15.03 6.42
C TYR A 200 0.35 -15.36 7.33
N PHE A 201 0.13 -16.16 8.35
CA PHE A 201 1.15 -16.58 9.31
C PHE A 201 1.80 -17.92 8.97
N GLY A 202 1.41 -18.57 7.87
CA GLY A 202 1.95 -19.85 7.44
C GLY A 202 0.89 -20.94 7.22
N SER A 203 1.31 -22.19 7.19
CA SER A 203 0.47 -23.39 7.07
C SER A 203 1.09 -24.55 7.84
N GLU A 204 0.40 -25.70 7.88
CA GLU A 204 0.95 -26.93 8.48
C GLU A 204 2.26 -27.39 7.79
N GLU A 205 2.37 -27.16 6.49
CA GLU A 205 3.55 -27.55 5.68
C GLU A 205 4.66 -26.47 5.69
N TRP A 206 4.35 -25.25 6.13
CA TRP A 206 5.26 -24.12 6.12
C TRP A 206 4.93 -23.16 7.26
N THR A 207 5.74 -23.15 8.29
CA THR A 207 5.49 -22.43 9.55
C THR A 207 5.82 -20.91 9.50
N TYR A 208 6.37 -20.43 8.39
CA TYR A 208 6.67 -19.01 8.22
C TYR A 208 5.55 -18.29 7.48
N PRO A 209 5.41 -16.96 7.64
CA PRO A 209 4.43 -16.16 6.92
C PRO A 209 4.52 -16.35 5.40
N MET A 210 3.36 -16.51 4.74
CA MET A 210 3.27 -16.57 3.29
C MET A 210 2.69 -15.27 2.73
N GLY A 211 1.62 -14.73 3.31
CA GLY A 211 1.06 -13.46 2.90
C GLY A 211 -0.46 -13.43 2.73
N HIS A 212 -0.92 -12.42 2.02
CA HIS A 212 -2.31 -12.03 1.82
C HIS A 212 -2.78 -12.35 0.41
N ILE A 213 -3.99 -12.85 0.27
CA ILE A 213 -4.68 -13.09 -1.00
C ILE A 213 -5.86 -12.12 -1.07
N SER A 214 -5.88 -11.29 -2.10
CA SER A 214 -6.96 -10.36 -2.40
C SER A 214 -7.16 -10.22 -3.91
N PHE A 215 -7.81 -9.16 -4.35
CA PHE A 215 -8.04 -8.86 -5.76
C PHE A 215 -7.52 -7.48 -6.13
N VAL A 216 -6.98 -7.35 -7.34
CA VAL A 216 -6.88 -6.06 -8.01
C VAL A 216 -8.25 -5.66 -8.58
N GLY A 217 -8.40 -4.44 -9.07
CA GLY A 217 -9.52 -4.06 -9.94
C GLY A 217 -9.59 -4.99 -11.15
N LYS A 218 -10.74 -5.01 -11.82
CA LYS A 218 -10.89 -5.80 -13.04
C LYS A 218 -9.85 -5.36 -14.08
N LEU A 219 -9.03 -6.30 -14.54
CA LEU A 219 -8.07 -6.03 -15.60
C LEU A 219 -8.81 -5.91 -16.94
N ASP A 220 -8.32 -5.04 -17.80
CA ASP A 220 -8.79 -4.87 -19.18
C ASP A 220 -7.68 -5.22 -20.20
N GLY A 221 -8.04 -5.28 -21.48
CA GLY A 221 -7.09 -5.63 -22.53
C GLY A 221 -5.94 -4.64 -22.68
N GLU A 222 -6.19 -3.34 -22.44
CA GLU A 222 -5.15 -2.30 -22.51
C GLU A 222 -4.12 -2.45 -21.36
N THR A 223 -4.59 -2.72 -20.16
CA THR A 223 -3.69 -3.01 -19.00
C THR A 223 -2.85 -4.25 -19.27
N LEU A 224 -3.47 -5.32 -19.83
CA LEU A 224 -2.77 -6.56 -20.16
C LEU A 224 -1.72 -6.37 -21.27
N LYS A 225 -1.95 -5.45 -22.20
CA LYS A 225 -1.04 -5.16 -23.32
C LYS A 225 0.34 -4.72 -22.85
N GLY A 226 0.41 -3.99 -21.71
CA GLY A 226 1.69 -3.59 -21.12
C GLY A 226 2.59 -4.75 -20.70
N GLY A 227 2.03 -5.93 -20.43
CA GLY A 227 2.76 -7.15 -20.05
C GLY A 227 2.78 -8.24 -21.10
N ALA A 228 2.07 -8.06 -22.21
CA ALA A 228 1.94 -9.06 -23.26
C ALA A 228 3.06 -8.95 -24.33
N PRO A 229 3.42 -10.07 -25.02
CA PRO A 229 4.31 -10.00 -26.16
C PRO A 229 3.80 -9.01 -27.23
N ALA A 230 4.72 -8.28 -27.87
CA ALA A 230 4.40 -7.17 -28.79
C ALA A 230 3.43 -7.50 -29.93
N LEU A 231 3.38 -8.77 -30.36
CA LEU A 231 2.50 -9.23 -31.44
C LEU A 231 1.19 -9.87 -30.94
N THR A 232 0.87 -9.77 -29.64
CA THR A 232 -0.37 -10.35 -29.10
C THR A 232 -1.57 -9.55 -29.59
N PRO A 233 -2.55 -10.18 -30.29
CA PRO A 233 -3.73 -9.49 -30.78
C PRO A 233 -4.57 -8.93 -29.60
N GLY A 234 -5.01 -7.66 -29.69
CA GLY A 234 -5.79 -7.01 -28.63
C GLY A 234 -7.05 -7.79 -28.24
N TRP A 235 -7.79 -8.33 -29.22
CA TRP A 235 -9.01 -9.10 -28.94
C TRP A 235 -8.79 -10.35 -28.08
N THR A 236 -7.58 -10.95 -28.11
CA THR A 236 -7.26 -12.08 -27.22
C THR A 236 -7.07 -11.62 -25.79
N LEU A 237 -6.51 -10.43 -25.59
CA LEU A 237 -6.34 -9.82 -24.27
C LEU A 237 -7.70 -9.41 -23.67
N ASP A 238 -8.59 -8.84 -24.50
CA ASP A 238 -9.96 -8.53 -24.09
C ASP A 238 -10.73 -9.79 -23.70
N LEU A 239 -10.59 -10.87 -24.47
CA LEU A 239 -11.22 -12.16 -24.16
C LEU A 239 -10.66 -12.73 -22.84
N MET A 240 -9.35 -12.66 -22.62
CA MET A 240 -8.74 -13.08 -21.35
C MET A 240 -9.29 -12.25 -20.19
N ALA A 241 -9.34 -10.95 -20.32
CA ALA A 241 -9.87 -10.05 -19.30
C ALA A 241 -11.33 -10.36 -18.97
N GLN A 242 -12.19 -10.61 -19.96
CA GLN A 242 -13.60 -10.97 -19.76
C GLN A 242 -13.79 -12.30 -19.01
N HIS A 243 -12.82 -13.19 -19.00
CA HIS A 243 -12.90 -14.52 -18.41
C HIS A 243 -12.04 -14.69 -17.15
N SER A 244 -11.35 -13.63 -16.69
CA SER A 244 -10.42 -13.71 -15.57
C SER A 244 -11.06 -13.38 -14.21
N LEU A 245 -10.53 -14.04 -13.18
CA LEU A 245 -10.50 -13.57 -11.79
C LEU A 245 -9.08 -13.07 -11.53
N ASP A 246 -8.94 -11.81 -11.10
CA ASP A 246 -7.64 -11.14 -11.06
C ASP A 246 -7.16 -11.01 -9.60
N PHE A 247 -6.49 -12.04 -9.13
CA PHE A 247 -5.96 -12.09 -7.77
C PHE A 247 -4.74 -11.20 -7.61
N TRP A 248 -4.66 -10.55 -6.48
CA TRP A 248 -3.47 -9.87 -5.99
C TRP A 248 -2.91 -10.61 -4.78
N LEU A 249 -1.69 -11.10 -4.92
CA LEU A 249 -0.98 -11.76 -3.84
C LEU A 249 0.13 -10.86 -3.35
N THR A 250 0.17 -10.66 -2.04
CA THR A 250 1.19 -9.84 -1.40
C THR A 250 1.84 -10.61 -0.26
N SER A 251 3.15 -10.53 -0.17
CA SER A 251 3.93 -11.11 0.92
C SER A 251 4.79 -10.03 1.56
N GLU A 252 5.07 -10.19 2.85
CA GLU A 252 5.97 -9.30 3.57
C GLU A 252 7.36 -9.32 2.93
N ASP A 253 7.96 -8.14 2.80
CA ASP A 253 9.37 -7.96 2.51
C ASP A 253 10.10 -7.72 3.83
N LEU A 254 11.20 -8.43 4.08
CA LEU A 254 11.89 -8.37 5.37
C LEU A 254 12.88 -7.20 5.41
N PRO A 255 13.09 -6.56 6.56
CA PRO A 255 14.02 -5.45 6.67
C PRO A 255 15.47 -5.94 6.47
N ASP A 256 16.15 -5.40 5.44
CA ASP A 256 17.56 -5.62 5.15
C ASP A 256 18.26 -4.26 5.11
N PRO A 257 19.35 -4.03 5.88
CA PRO A 257 20.09 -2.76 5.86
C PRO A 257 20.73 -2.43 4.52
N ASN A 258 20.90 -3.40 3.62
CA ASN A 258 21.42 -3.20 2.27
C ASN A 258 20.34 -2.76 1.27
N ASN A 259 19.08 -3.01 1.56
CA ASN A 259 17.95 -2.41 0.85
C ASN A 259 17.83 -0.95 1.32
N ARG A 260 18.28 0.00 0.50
CA ARG A 260 18.44 1.36 0.98
C ARG A 260 18.31 2.44 -0.09
N VAL A 261 17.91 3.60 0.36
CA VAL A 261 17.97 4.87 -0.34
C VAL A 261 19.30 5.54 -0.03
N THR A 262 20.00 6.00 -1.06
CA THR A 262 21.21 6.82 -1.00
C THR A 262 21.12 7.97 -1.97
N LEU A 263 22.09 8.89 -1.92
CA LEU A 263 22.26 9.93 -2.92
C LEU A 263 23.52 9.68 -3.74
N ASP A 264 23.46 9.93 -5.04
CA ASP A 264 24.64 9.97 -5.89
C ASP A 264 25.43 11.29 -5.71
N SER A 265 26.56 11.43 -6.43
CA SER A 265 27.42 12.61 -6.37
C SER A 265 26.73 13.91 -6.81
N ASN A 266 25.62 13.83 -7.55
CA ASN A 266 24.83 14.96 -8.02
C ASN A 266 23.59 15.24 -7.15
N GLY A 267 23.40 14.49 -6.04
CA GLY A 267 22.23 14.56 -5.17
C GLY A 267 21.01 13.83 -5.71
N GLY A 268 21.17 13.04 -6.77
CA GLY A 268 20.14 12.16 -7.31
C GLY A 268 19.84 11.00 -6.37
N ILE A 269 18.56 10.57 -6.33
CA ILE A 269 18.14 9.47 -5.46
C ILE A 269 18.52 8.14 -6.10
N VAL A 270 19.21 7.29 -5.34
CA VAL A 270 19.56 5.92 -5.73
C VAL A 270 18.86 4.96 -4.76
N LEU A 271 18.07 4.04 -5.31
CA LEU A 271 17.44 2.96 -4.56
C LEU A 271 18.18 1.63 -4.88
N SER A 272 18.89 1.10 -3.89
CA SER A 272 19.43 -0.27 -3.93
C SER A 272 18.43 -1.19 -3.25
N TYR A 273 17.85 -2.11 -4.02
CA TYR A 273 16.79 -2.98 -3.53
C TYR A 273 16.89 -4.40 -4.12
N LYS A 274 16.82 -5.39 -3.24
CA LYS A 274 16.72 -6.80 -3.59
C LYS A 274 15.61 -7.43 -2.73
N PRO A 275 14.52 -7.92 -3.35
CA PRO A 275 13.47 -8.66 -2.64
C PRO A 275 14.05 -9.87 -1.93
N ASN A 276 13.53 -10.20 -0.76
CA ASN A 276 14.12 -11.26 0.06
C ASN A 276 13.16 -12.39 0.48
N ASN A 277 11.92 -12.15 0.79
CA ASN A 277 10.97 -13.19 1.23
C ASN A 277 10.26 -13.89 0.04
N GLU A 278 11.03 -14.31 -0.96
CA GLU A 278 10.48 -14.87 -2.20
C GLU A 278 9.91 -16.30 -2.04
N GLU A 279 10.46 -17.11 -1.13
CA GLU A 279 10.00 -18.50 -0.93
C GLU A 279 8.58 -18.53 -0.37
N GLY A 280 8.28 -17.72 0.66
CA GLY A 280 6.92 -17.58 1.19
C GLY A 280 5.92 -17.14 0.11
N HIS A 281 6.31 -16.19 -0.75
CA HIS A 281 5.50 -15.73 -1.85
C HIS A 281 5.24 -16.80 -2.93
N LYS A 282 6.25 -17.57 -3.31
CA LYS A 282 6.11 -18.71 -4.25
C LYS A 282 5.14 -19.77 -3.70
N ARG A 283 5.20 -20.05 -2.39
CA ARG A 283 4.30 -20.98 -1.73
C ARG A 283 2.85 -20.45 -1.70
N LEU A 284 2.65 -19.16 -1.46
CA LEU A 284 1.35 -18.52 -1.53
C LEU A 284 0.71 -18.66 -2.92
N ILE A 285 1.48 -18.40 -3.98
CA ILE A 285 1.03 -18.58 -5.37
C ILE A 285 0.69 -20.04 -5.65
N ALA A 286 1.53 -20.98 -5.20
CA ALA A 286 1.30 -22.42 -5.40
C ALA A 286 0.03 -22.85 -4.69
N LYS A 287 -0.18 -22.38 -3.45
CA LYS A 287 -1.37 -22.71 -2.64
C LYS A 287 -2.65 -22.15 -3.27
N LEU A 288 -2.64 -20.91 -3.75
CA LEU A 288 -3.79 -20.38 -4.48
C LEU A 288 -4.10 -21.21 -5.75
N LYS A 289 -3.09 -21.59 -6.52
CA LYS A 289 -3.28 -22.45 -7.71
C LYS A 289 -3.85 -23.82 -7.34
N GLU A 290 -3.42 -24.40 -6.23
CA GLU A 290 -3.96 -25.67 -5.71
C GLU A 290 -5.45 -25.52 -5.36
N LEU A 291 -5.80 -24.49 -4.58
CA LEU A 291 -7.17 -24.18 -4.20
C LEU A 291 -8.06 -23.97 -5.42
N MET A 292 -7.59 -23.20 -6.39
CA MET A 292 -8.35 -22.92 -7.64
C MET A 292 -8.54 -24.18 -8.50
N ARG A 293 -7.64 -25.17 -8.45
CA ARG A 293 -7.83 -26.45 -9.14
C ARG A 293 -8.89 -27.33 -8.46
N GLN A 294 -9.05 -27.20 -7.15
CA GLN A 294 -10.10 -27.91 -6.40
C GLN A 294 -11.46 -27.24 -6.61
N GLN A 295 -11.48 -25.95 -6.99
CA GLN A 295 -12.67 -25.16 -7.33
C GLN A 295 -13.08 -25.37 -8.78
N THR A 296 -13.74 -26.46 -9.05
CA THR A 296 -14.05 -26.81 -10.45
C THR A 296 -15.45 -26.40 -10.88
N LYS A 297 -16.29 -25.87 -9.98
CA LYS A 297 -17.72 -25.65 -10.26
C LYS A 297 -18.07 -24.17 -10.28
N CYS A 298 -18.06 -23.57 -11.47
CA CYS A 298 -18.71 -22.30 -11.70
C CYS A 298 -20.15 -22.54 -12.18
N ARG A 299 -21.13 -22.13 -11.40
CA ARG A 299 -22.54 -22.12 -11.83
C ARG A 299 -22.96 -20.70 -12.18
N ILE A 300 -22.52 -20.22 -13.34
CA ILE A 300 -23.08 -19.02 -13.94
C ILE A 300 -24.12 -19.49 -14.96
N HIS A 301 -25.31 -18.93 -14.92
CA HIS A 301 -26.43 -19.27 -15.82
C HIS A 301 -26.92 -20.74 -15.76
N GLY A 302 -26.77 -21.41 -14.62
CA GLY A 302 -27.26 -22.78 -14.43
C GLY A 302 -26.40 -23.88 -15.06
N HIS A 303 -25.25 -23.53 -15.64
CA HIS A 303 -24.27 -24.47 -16.19
C HIS A 303 -23.12 -24.72 -15.22
N GLU A 304 -22.70 -25.96 -15.05
CA GLU A 304 -21.46 -26.30 -14.37
C GLU A 304 -20.29 -26.05 -15.35
N CYS A 305 -19.48 -25.03 -15.07
CA CYS A 305 -18.29 -24.73 -15.86
C CYS A 305 -17.09 -25.48 -15.30
N HIS A 306 -16.99 -26.76 -15.60
CA HIS A 306 -15.88 -27.61 -15.14
C HIS A 306 -14.61 -27.46 -15.96
N GLU A 307 -14.73 -26.91 -17.15
CA GLU A 307 -13.63 -26.81 -18.10
C GLU A 307 -13.37 -25.35 -18.41
N GLY A 308 -12.10 -24.93 -18.36
CA GLY A 308 -11.69 -23.62 -18.76
C GLY A 308 -11.95 -23.35 -20.25
N LEU A 309 -11.89 -22.06 -20.65
CA LEU A 309 -11.94 -21.66 -22.06
C LEU A 309 -10.88 -22.40 -22.89
N PHE A 310 -9.76 -22.69 -22.29
CA PHE A 310 -8.71 -23.61 -22.72
C PHE A 310 -8.98 -24.94 -22.01
N ALA A 311 -8.75 -26.05 -22.62
CA ALA A 311 -9.04 -27.42 -22.11
C ALA A 311 -8.69 -27.70 -20.63
N ARG A 312 -8.09 -26.74 -19.93
CA ARG A 312 -7.80 -26.71 -18.48
C ARG A 312 -7.84 -25.27 -18.00
N ASN A 313 -8.11 -25.04 -16.70
CA ASN A 313 -7.95 -23.73 -16.10
C ASN A 313 -6.53 -23.21 -16.33
N LEU A 314 -6.42 -22.01 -16.90
CA LEU A 314 -5.16 -21.36 -17.19
C LEU A 314 -4.87 -20.32 -16.09
N TYR A 315 -3.67 -20.37 -15.55
CA TYR A 315 -3.18 -19.38 -14.58
C TYR A 315 -2.04 -18.59 -15.19
N VAL A 316 -2.28 -17.31 -15.45
CA VAL A 316 -1.25 -16.38 -15.93
C VAL A 316 -0.83 -15.49 -14.78
N GLY A 317 0.41 -15.65 -14.34
CA GLY A 317 0.94 -14.85 -13.23
C GLY A 317 2.07 -13.94 -13.68
N GLN A 318 2.08 -12.73 -13.15
CA GLN A 318 3.15 -11.77 -13.35
C GLN A 318 3.52 -11.09 -12.03
N ARG A 319 4.82 -10.98 -11.78
CA ARG A 319 5.33 -10.16 -10.68
C ARG A 319 5.12 -8.68 -11.02
N ILE A 320 4.61 -7.92 -10.07
CA ILE A 320 4.52 -6.46 -10.24
C ILE A 320 5.94 -5.90 -10.06
N PRO A 321 6.47 -5.16 -11.05
CA PRO A 321 7.79 -4.53 -10.93
C PRO A 321 7.79 -3.47 -9.82
N LEU A 322 8.96 -3.16 -9.28
CA LEU A 322 9.10 -2.18 -8.19
C LEU A 322 8.42 -0.84 -8.49
N ALA A 323 8.49 -0.37 -9.74
CA ALA A 323 7.84 0.87 -10.16
C ALA A 323 6.30 0.84 -10.08
N GLY A 324 5.70 -0.36 -10.10
CA GLY A 324 4.25 -0.56 -9.94
C GLY A 324 3.80 -0.79 -8.50
N VAL A 325 4.73 -0.82 -7.54
CA VAL A 325 4.45 -1.10 -6.12
C VAL A 325 4.53 0.20 -5.32
N ALA A 326 3.39 0.68 -4.83
CA ALA A 326 3.31 1.90 -4.01
C ALA A 326 3.46 1.65 -2.49
N HIS A 327 3.83 0.45 -2.07
CA HIS A 327 3.92 0.04 -0.66
C HIS A 327 5.34 0.20 -0.10
N GLN A 328 5.85 1.42 -0.16
CA GLN A 328 7.23 1.77 0.20
C GLN A 328 7.29 2.18 1.67
N VAL A 329 8.10 1.47 2.48
CA VAL A 329 8.18 1.67 3.93
C VAL A 329 9.60 1.43 4.47
N GLY A 330 9.86 1.82 5.74
CA GLY A 330 10.96 1.33 6.58
C GLY A 330 12.24 2.17 6.63
N THR A 331 12.37 3.20 5.82
CA THR A 331 13.64 3.93 5.60
C THR A 331 14.05 4.90 6.73
N VAL A 332 13.16 5.20 7.67
CA VAL A 332 13.43 6.06 8.85
C VAL A 332 12.70 5.45 10.04
N ARG A 333 13.00 4.21 10.37
CA ARG A 333 12.22 3.44 11.33
C ARG A 333 12.26 4.03 12.74
N PHE A 334 11.14 3.88 13.46
CA PHE A 334 10.99 4.28 14.84
C PHE A 334 11.42 3.16 15.82
N GLY A 335 11.68 3.54 17.07
CA GLY A 335 12.03 2.61 18.14
C GLY A 335 12.44 3.34 19.42
N ASN A 336 12.66 2.58 20.49
CA ASN A 336 13.02 3.13 21.78
C ASN A 336 14.53 3.39 21.92
N ASP A 337 15.34 2.73 21.11
CA ASP A 337 16.80 2.82 21.19
C ASP A 337 17.33 3.71 20.05
N PRO A 338 17.92 4.89 20.37
CA PRO A 338 18.48 5.79 19.37
C PRO A 338 19.68 5.22 18.61
N GLN A 339 20.27 4.12 19.02
CA GLN A 339 21.34 3.44 18.28
C GLN A 339 20.80 2.57 17.15
N THR A 340 19.55 2.14 17.23
CA THR A 340 18.93 1.20 16.27
C THR A 340 17.70 1.76 15.56
N SER A 341 17.31 2.99 15.87
CA SER A 341 16.19 3.72 15.27
C SER A 341 16.54 5.19 15.03
N ALA A 342 15.91 5.81 14.04
CA ALA A 342 16.06 7.23 13.76
C ALA A 342 15.01 8.08 14.50
N LEU A 343 13.87 7.48 14.80
CA LEU A 343 12.72 8.11 15.44
C LEU A 343 12.39 7.42 16.76
N ASP A 344 11.83 8.17 17.70
CA ASP A 344 11.21 7.62 18.90
C ASP A 344 9.81 7.04 18.62
N ALA A 345 9.16 6.51 19.65
CA ALA A 345 7.82 5.93 19.54
C ALA A 345 6.74 6.94 19.10
N ASN A 346 6.98 8.24 19.23
CA ASN A 346 6.10 9.32 18.76
C ASN A 346 6.49 9.81 17.36
N CYS A 347 7.36 9.10 16.66
CA CYS A 347 7.88 9.47 15.36
C CYS A 347 8.65 10.82 15.35
N LYS A 348 9.15 11.27 16.50
CA LYS A 348 10.06 12.40 16.63
C LYS A 348 11.49 11.90 16.39
N ALA A 349 12.29 12.64 15.63
CA ALA A 349 13.71 12.33 15.47
C ALA A 349 14.44 12.32 16.82
N HIS A 350 15.30 11.31 17.08
CA HIS A 350 16.09 11.26 18.31
C HIS A 350 17.08 12.42 18.40
N ASP A 351 17.65 12.83 17.29
CA ASP A 351 18.70 13.84 17.21
C ASP A 351 18.17 15.28 17.12
N VAL A 352 16.88 15.45 16.71
CA VAL A 352 16.31 16.77 16.38
C VAL A 352 14.96 16.94 17.07
N ASP A 353 14.85 17.95 17.93
CA ASP A 353 13.75 18.07 18.88
C ASP A 353 12.41 18.51 18.27
N ASN A 354 12.43 19.15 17.11
CA ASN A 354 11.23 19.65 16.42
C ASN A 354 10.94 18.95 15.07
N LEU A 355 11.63 17.84 14.76
CA LEU A 355 11.41 17.07 13.53
C LEU A 355 10.60 15.80 13.81
N TYR A 356 9.54 15.61 13.03
CA TYR A 356 8.71 14.41 13.01
C TYR A 356 8.62 13.81 11.61
N VAL A 357 8.50 12.48 11.51
CA VAL A 357 8.31 11.75 10.24
C VAL A 357 7.10 10.84 10.38
N VAL A 358 6.04 11.06 9.60
CA VAL A 358 4.74 10.38 9.76
C VAL A 358 4.26 9.63 8.51
N ASP A 359 5.09 9.53 7.48
CA ASP A 359 4.83 8.69 6.31
C ASP A 359 5.28 7.23 6.53
N GLY A 360 5.26 6.39 5.49
CA GLY A 360 5.65 4.99 5.56
C GLY A 360 7.09 4.71 6.03
N SER A 361 7.95 5.72 6.18
CA SER A 361 9.34 5.55 6.60
C SER A 361 9.49 4.95 8.00
N PHE A 362 8.52 5.16 8.90
CA PHE A 362 8.61 4.74 10.30
C PHE A 362 8.51 3.22 10.51
N PHE A 363 7.99 2.46 9.56
CA PHE A 363 7.74 1.02 9.70
C PHE A 363 9.01 0.23 10.05
N CYS A 364 8.86 -0.73 10.98
CA CYS A 364 9.90 -1.72 11.31
C CYS A 364 9.70 -3.04 10.55
N SER A 365 8.49 -3.31 10.07
CA SER A 365 8.07 -4.47 9.29
C SER A 365 7.03 -4.00 8.28
N SER A 366 7.06 -4.51 7.05
CA SER A 366 6.09 -4.08 6.02
C SER A 366 4.73 -4.74 6.20
N GLY A 367 4.66 -5.89 6.89
CA GLY A 367 3.50 -6.77 6.82
C GLY A 367 3.22 -7.23 5.39
N ALA A 368 2.03 -7.77 5.12
CA ALA A 368 1.66 -8.22 3.78
C ALA A 368 0.37 -7.57 3.26
N VAL A 369 -0.17 -6.55 3.94
CA VAL A 369 -1.39 -5.82 3.57
C VAL A 369 -1.05 -4.36 3.29
N ASN A 370 -1.87 -3.67 2.50
CA ASN A 370 -1.70 -2.26 2.12
C ASN A 370 -1.35 -1.38 3.33
N PRO A 371 -0.24 -0.61 3.32
CA PRO A 371 0.24 0.12 4.50
C PRO A 371 -0.51 1.43 4.78
N ALA A 372 -1.29 1.95 3.83
CA ALA A 372 -1.87 3.30 3.90
C ALA A 372 -2.72 3.54 5.16
N LEU A 373 -3.54 2.56 5.58
CA LEU A 373 -4.37 2.72 6.77
C LEU A 373 -3.54 2.85 8.05
N THR A 374 -2.47 2.08 8.17
CA THR A 374 -1.52 2.16 9.29
C THR A 374 -0.78 3.51 9.30
N ILE A 375 -0.38 4.01 8.12
CA ILE A 375 0.25 5.34 7.98
C ILE A 375 -0.70 6.43 8.48
N MET A 376 -1.96 6.42 8.03
CA MET A 376 -2.97 7.40 8.44
C MET A 376 -3.29 7.33 9.94
N ALA A 377 -3.45 6.12 10.47
CA ALA A 377 -3.70 5.91 11.91
C ALA A 377 -2.54 6.43 12.76
N ASN A 378 -1.30 6.14 12.36
CA ASN A 378 -0.12 6.65 13.05
C ASN A 378 0.01 8.18 12.93
N ALA A 379 -0.30 8.77 11.78
CA ALA A 379 -0.29 10.22 11.60
C ALA A 379 -1.30 10.91 12.53
N LEU A 380 -2.50 10.35 12.70
CA LEU A 380 -3.50 10.85 13.66
C LEU A 380 -2.97 10.75 15.11
N ARG A 381 -2.40 9.60 15.49
CA ARG A 381 -1.79 9.40 16.82
C ARG A 381 -0.69 10.42 17.12
N VAL A 382 0.19 10.67 16.14
CA VAL A 382 1.24 11.68 16.26
C VAL A 382 0.65 13.09 16.32
N GLY A 383 -0.42 13.36 15.55
CA GLY A 383 -1.15 14.63 15.63
C GLY A 383 -1.71 14.92 17.03
N GLU A 384 -2.31 13.94 17.70
CA GLU A 384 -2.77 14.05 19.09
C GLU A 384 -1.59 14.34 20.05
N HIS A 385 -0.46 13.65 19.87
CA HIS A 385 0.77 13.92 20.61
C HIS A 385 1.27 15.36 20.40
N LEU A 386 1.27 15.86 19.17
CA LEU A 386 1.69 17.24 18.86
C LEU A 386 0.78 18.28 19.51
N ILE A 387 -0.55 18.08 19.46
CA ILE A 387 -1.51 18.95 20.16
C ILE A 387 -1.22 18.99 21.67
N SER A 388 -0.92 17.85 22.27
CA SER A 388 -0.56 17.75 23.69
C SER A 388 0.73 18.47 24.01
N ARG A 389 1.72 18.44 23.10
CA ARG A 389 3.02 19.11 23.26
C ARG A 389 2.94 20.64 23.10
N MET A 390 1.97 21.14 22.33
CA MET A 390 1.80 22.57 22.06
C MET A 390 0.94 23.30 23.11
N LYS A 391 0.31 22.57 24.01
CA LYS A 391 -0.41 23.12 25.19
C LYS A 391 0.54 23.41 26.34
#